data_37c151b1f7f033fed9ff03e09661edc8
#
_entry.id   37c151b1f7f033fed9ff03e09661edc8
#
_cell.length_a   1.000
_cell.length_b   1.000
_cell.length_c   1.000
_cell.angle_alpha   90.00
_cell.angle_beta   90.00
_cell.angle_gamma   90.00
#
_symmetry.space_group_name_H-M   'P 1'
#
loop_
_entity.id
_entity.type
_entity.pdbx_description
1 polymer ?
#
loop_
_entity_poly.entity_id
_entity_poly.type
_entity_poly.pdbx_seq_one_letter_code
_entity_poly.pdbx_strand_id
1 'polypeptide(L)'
;MKKILLCGVFLSIISSCQVKTSKSDIPTIIPTNNTTNEPSRVEPSPVETVKAAQFGIIFSGGGVRTWAYVNILKEIQKYKLPVTSVVGIEWGAIVAGVYAQNVSANEVEWELSKFKGIDDWSNYIKKIFEKKSTAALKIPFGCMSLNLKNQTSYVLNKGQLDALIPYCISAPGMLKPFSDSIASMSDVAGAVQFLKASGATKIILLNVNPARNGKPLSQSLQSLENQFWIQSNSVLTKKNNGIDEVIDIDISAAITADKFDQRRDVLNSSLPQAKDQLKKMASKYGY
;
A
#
# COMPACT_ATOMS: atom_id res chain seq x y z
N MET A 1 50.72 29.23 15.17
CA MET A 1 51.61 28.14 14.73
C MET A 1 50.90 27.38 13.61
N LYS A 2 51.56 27.42 12.45
CA LYS A 2 51.16 26.73 11.21
C LYS A 2 51.24 25.22 11.37
N LYS A 3 50.32 24.45 10.81
CA LYS A 3 50.68 23.20 10.11
C LYS A 3 49.64 22.91 9.01
N ILE A 4 50.18 22.95 7.82
CA ILE A 4 49.70 22.49 6.52
C ILE A 4 50.04 20.99 6.44
N LEU A 5 49.19 20.17 5.79
CA LEU A 5 49.56 18.96 5.01
C LEU A 5 48.26 18.21 4.69
N LEU A 6 48.02 17.57 3.62
CA LEU A 6 48.59 17.40 2.29
C LEU A 6 47.52 16.70 1.45
N CYS A 7 47.38 17.09 0.21
CA CYS A 7 46.62 16.45 -0.84
C CYS A 7 47.06 14.99 -1.07
N GLY A 8 46.06 14.06 -1.22
CA GLY A 8 46.28 12.74 -1.77
C GLY A 8 45.30 12.48 -2.90
N VAL A 9 45.78 12.70 -4.14
CA VAL A 9 45.06 12.34 -5.36
C VAL A 9 45.25 10.85 -5.62
N PHE A 10 44.20 10.05 -5.62
CA PHE A 10 44.24 8.69 -6.14
C PHE A 10 43.62 8.66 -7.53
N LEU A 11 44.47 8.52 -8.53
CA LEU A 11 44.11 8.18 -9.91
C LEU A 11 43.81 6.68 -9.96
N SER A 12 42.60 6.28 -10.26
CA SER A 12 42.25 4.89 -10.59
C SER A 12 42.21 4.73 -12.10
N ILE A 13 43.12 3.95 -12.62
CA ILE A 13 43.24 3.56 -14.03
C ILE A 13 42.15 2.52 -14.33
N ILE A 14 41.23 2.84 -15.23
CA ILE A 14 40.28 1.90 -15.76
C ILE A 14 40.89 1.19 -16.96
N SER A 15 41.21 -0.09 -16.80
CA SER A 15 41.66 -0.96 -17.88
C SER A 15 40.49 -1.49 -18.67
N SER A 16 40.38 -1.09 -19.93
CA SER A 16 39.37 -1.53 -20.89
C SER A 16 39.86 -2.81 -21.56
N CYS A 17 39.17 -3.95 -21.29
CA CYS A 17 39.33 -5.17 -22.07
C CYS A 17 38.47 -5.14 -23.32
N GLN A 18 39.08 -4.96 -24.48
CA GLN A 18 38.43 -5.19 -25.80
C GLN A 18 38.47 -6.69 -26.13
N VAL A 19 37.31 -7.27 -26.32
CA VAL A 19 37.15 -8.63 -26.88
C VAL A 19 37.11 -8.52 -28.40
N LYS A 20 38.12 -9.10 -29.08
CA LYS A 20 38.13 -9.29 -30.53
C LYS A 20 37.24 -10.46 -30.89
N THR A 21 36.21 -10.23 -31.68
CA THR A 21 35.41 -11.29 -32.35
C THR A 21 36.07 -11.67 -33.65
N SER A 22 36.53 -12.92 -33.79
CA SER A 22 37.00 -13.49 -35.03
C SER A 22 35.85 -13.95 -35.87
N LYS A 23 35.79 -13.51 -37.13
CA LYS A 23 34.92 -14.05 -38.17
C LYS A 23 35.40 -15.45 -38.56
N SER A 24 34.53 -16.46 -38.48
CA SER A 24 34.74 -17.74 -39.14
C SER A 24 33.86 -17.78 -40.37
N ASP A 25 34.54 -17.90 -41.52
CA ASP A 25 33.88 -18.14 -42.82
C ASP A 25 33.37 -19.60 -42.86
N ILE A 26 32.08 -19.73 -43.07
CA ILE A 26 31.43 -21.03 -43.36
C ILE A 26 30.96 -21.01 -44.82
N PRO A 27 31.35 -22.00 -45.64
CA PRO A 27 30.98 -22.02 -47.05
C PRO A 27 29.51 -22.32 -47.28
N THR A 28 28.92 -21.55 -48.18
CA THR A 28 27.54 -21.68 -48.67
C THR A 28 27.35 -22.94 -49.47
N ILE A 29 26.54 -23.87 -48.99
CA ILE A 29 26.04 -24.99 -49.78
C ILE A 29 24.62 -24.64 -50.25
N ILE A 30 24.44 -24.55 -51.56
CA ILE A 30 23.14 -24.39 -52.21
C ILE A 30 22.54 -25.78 -52.46
N PRO A 31 21.39 -26.13 -51.86
CA PRO A 31 20.64 -27.30 -52.28
C PRO A 31 19.54 -26.89 -53.28
N THR A 32 19.49 -27.61 -54.37
CA THR A 32 18.50 -27.58 -55.41
C THR A 32 17.09 -27.91 -54.92
N ASN A 33 16.12 -27.20 -55.46
CA ASN A 33 14.69 -27.38 -55.31
C ASN A 33 14.21 -28.82 -55.45
N ASN A 34 13.43 -29.27 -54.46
CA ASN A 34 12.36 -30.23 -54.72
C ASN A 34 11.10 -29.73 -54.00
N THR A 35 10.15 -29.33 -54.85
CA THR A 35 8.79 -28.88 -54.48
C THR A 35 7.98 -30.09 -54.06
N THR A 36 7.75 -30.27 -52.77
CA THR A 36 6.64 -31.06 -52.26
C THR A 36 5.83 -30.16 -51.36
N ASN A 37 4.61 -29.84 -51.81
CA ASN A 37 3.59 -29.11 -51.07
C ASN A 37 3.08 -29.98 -49.91
N GLU A 38 3.68 -29.88 -48.75
CA GLU A 38 3.03 -30.25 -47.49
C GLU A 38 2.27 -29.04 -46.91
N PRO A 39 1.03 -29.23 -46.47
CA PRO A 39 0.29 -28.14 -45.83
C PRO A 39 1.01 -27.75 -44.56
N SER A 40 1.46 -26.49 -44.49
CA SER A 40 2.07 -25.89 -43.30
C SER A 40 1.17 -26.12 -42.10
N ARG A 41 1.59 -26.98 -41.20
CA ARG A 41 1.02 -27.13 -39.86
C ARG A 41 1.31 -25.83 -39.12
N VAL A 42 0.32 -24.94 -39.03
CA VAL A 42 0.38 -23.75 -38.19
C VAL A 42 0.48 -24.24 -36.75
N GLU A 43 1.67 -24.20 -36.17
CA GLU A 43 1.83 -24.41 -34.75
C GLU A 43 1.02 -23.33 -34.05
N PRO A 44 0.11 -23.68 -33.12
CA PRO A 44 -0.61 -22.69 -32.36
C PRO A 44 0.43 -21.86 -31.57
N SER A 45 0.44 -20.55 -31.80
CA SER A 45 1.23 -19.61 -31.00
C SER A 45 1.01 -19.91 -29.53
N PRO A 46 2.05 -19.89 -28.68
CA PRO A 46 1.89 -20.07 -27.24
C PRO A 46 0.84 -19.11 -26.77
N VAL A 47 -0.27 -19.62 -26.24
CA VAL A 47 -1.28 -18.81 -25.57
C VAL A 47 -0.55 -18.20 -24.36
N GLU A 48 -0.23 -16.90 -24.41
CA GLU A 48 0.22 -16.16 -23.25
C GLU A 48 -0.83 -16.35 -22.17
N THR A 49 -0.54 -17.19 -21.20
CA THR A 49 -1.38 -17.33 -20.00
C THR A 49 -1.31 -16.00 -19.27
N VAL A 50 -2.34 -15.15 -19.45
CA VAL A 50 -2.50 -13.90 -18.70
C VAL A 50 -2.50 -14.29 -17.23
N LYS A 51 -1.39 -14.02 -16.56
CA LYS A 51 -1.24 -14.31 -15.14
C LYS A 51 -2.29 -13.50 -14.38
N ALA A 52 -3.16 -14.17 -13.62
CA ALA A 52 -4.21 -13.53 -12.84
C ALA A 52 -3.64 -12.40 -11.96
N ALA A 53 -4.35 -11.29 -11.87
CA ALA A 53 -3.91 -10.15 -11.07
C ALA A 53 -3.74 -10.55 -9.61
N GLN A 54 -2.63 -10.14 -8.98
CA GLN A 54 -2.32 -10.30 -7.57
C GLN A 54 -2.34 -8.91 -6.92
N PHE A 55 -3.18 -8.70 -5.91
CA PHE A 55 -3.41 -7.38 -5.37
C PHE A 55 -2.59 -7.11 -4.10
N GLY A 56 -1.87 -5.98 -4.10
CA GLY A 56 -1.35 -5.35 -2.90
C GLY A 56 -2.27 -4.21 -2.48
N ILE A 57 -2.57 -4.08 -1.20
CA ILE A 57 -3.51 -3.06 -0.72
C ILE A 57 -2.79 -2.05 0.18
N ILE A 58 -2.98 -0.77 -0.11
CA ILE A 58 -2.64 0.34 0.79
C ILE A 58 -3.92 0.81 1.49
N PHE A 59 -3.98 0.68 2.80
CA PHE A 59 -5.03 1.22 3.65
C PHE A 59 -4.63 2.63 4.08
N SER A 60 -5.26 3.67 3.55
CA SER A 60 -4.97 5.04 3.99
C SER A 60 -5.49 5.29 5.41
N GLY A 61 -5.03 6.38 6.02
CA GLY A 61 -5.52 6.82 7.32
C GLY A 61 -6.86 7.55 7.25
N GLY A 62 -7.41 7.87 8.40
CA GLY A 62 -8.68 8.58 8.55
C GLY A 62 -9.36 8.39 9.90
N GLY A 63 -8.64 7.89 10.90
CA GLY A 63 -9.21 7.62 12.22
C GLY A 63 -10.41 6.68 12.12
N VAL A 64 -11.56 7.07 12.71
CA VAL A 64 -12.81 6.30 12.64
C VAL A 64 -13.28 6.01 11.22
N ARG A 65 -12.97 6.85 10.24
CA ARG A 65 -13.39 6.64 8.85
C ARG A 65 -12.83 5.34 8.26
N THR A 66 -11.72 4.83 8.81
CA THR A 66 -11.12 3.56 8.38
C THR A 66 -11.99 2.33 8.66
N TRP A 67 -13.05 2.45 9.49
CA TRP A 67 -14.06 1.39 9.65
C TRP A 67 -14.79 1.06 8.33
N ALA A 68 -14.83 2.00 7.38
CA ALA A 68 -15.33 1.74 6.03
C ALA A 68 -14.61 0.60 5.32
N TYR A 69 -13.35 0.34 5.67
CA TYR A 69 -12.57 -0.74 5.06
C TYR A 69 -13.12 -2.13 5.36
N VAL A 70 -13.87 -2.30 6.44
CA VAL A 70 -14.58 -3.55 6.73
C VAL A 70 -15.50 -3.94 5.57
N ASN A 71 -16.29 -3.00 5.05
CA ASN A 71 -17.19 -3.25 3.93
C ASN A 71 -16.43 -3.54 2.63
N ILE A 72 -15.31 -2.84 2.39
CA ILE A 72 -14.44 -3.11 1.24
C ILE A 72 -13.86 -4.52 1.33
N LEU A 73 -13.36 -4.92 2.50
CA LEU A 73 -12.79 -6.25 2.72
C LEU A 73 -13.85 -7.36 2.57
N LYS A 74 -15.09 -7.12 2.98
CA LYS A 74 -16.21 -8.05 2.75
C LYS A 74 -16.47 -8.26 1.25
N GLU A 75 -16.44 -7.19 0.45
CA GLU A 75 -16.61 -7.31 -1.02
C GLU A 75 -15.37 -7.94 -1.68
N ILE A 76 -14.14 -7.65 -1.23
CA ILE A 76 -12.92 -8.32 -1.67
C ILE A 76 -13.02 -9.84 -1.46
N GLN A 77 -13.49 -10.29 -0.30
CA GLN A 77 -13.69 -11.70 0.00
C GLN A 77 -14.81 -12.32 -0.85
N LYS A 78 -15.91 -11.61 -1.05
CA LYS A 78 -17.04 -12.04 -1.88
C LYS A 78 -16.62 -12.30 -3.32
N TYR A 79 -15.82 -11.42 -3.92
CA TYR A 79 -15.28 -11.57 -5.27
C TYR A 79 -14.01 -12.44 -5.32
N LYS A 80 -13.54 -12.96 -4.19
CA LYS A 80 -12.33 -13.79 -4.06
C LYS A 80 -11.09 -13.14 -4.69
N LEU A 81 -10.96 -11.83 -4.57
CA LEU A 81 -9.79 -11.11 -5.08
C LEU A 81 -8.53 -11.56 -4.34
N PRO A 82 -7.47 -11.99 -5.05
CA PRO A 82 -6.27 -12.53 -4.42
C PRO A 82 -5.39 -11.41 -3.87
N VAL A 83 -5.53 -11.14 -2.57
CA VAL A 83 -4.70 -10.16 -1.84
C VAL A 83 -3.43 -10.85 -1.36
N THR A 84 -2.27 -10.38 -1.82
CA THR A 84 -0.95 -10.97 -1.52
C THR A 84 -0.19 -10.25 -0.43
N SER A 85 -0.47 -8.98 -0.21
CA SER A 85 0.25 -8.16 0.78
C SER A 85 -0.51 -6.88 1.11
N VAL A 86 -0.24 -6.29 2.26
CA VAL A 86 -0.92 -5.08 2.72
C VAL A 86 0.05 -4.08 3.35
N VAL A 87 -0.25 -2.79 3.18
CA VAL A 87 0.40 -1.70 3.91
C VAL A 87 -0.66 -0.80 4.53
N GLY A 88 -0.45 -0.40 5.77
CA GLY A 88 -1.34 0.53 6.46
C GLY A 88 -0.69 1.87 6.79
N ILE A 89 -1.50 2.91 6.80
CA ILE A 89 -1.11 4.27 7.15
C ILE A 89 -2.07 4.73 8.24
N GLU A 90 -1.56 5.27 9.32
CA GLU A 90 -2.34 5.74 10.47
C GLU A 90 -3.27 4.61 10.98
N TRP A 91 -4.55 4.85 11.26
CA TRP A 91 -5.50 3.80 11.67
C TRP A 91 -5.70 2.70 10.61
N GLY A 92 -5.39 2.98 9.35
CA GLY A 92 -5.28 1.95 8.31
C GLY A 92 -4.22 0.90 8.63
N ALA A 93 -3.19 1.23 9.44
CA ALA A 93 -2.19 0.26 9.89
C ALA A 93 -2.78 -0.80 10.84
N ILE A 94 -3.76 -0.42 11.67
CA ILE A 94 -4.49 -1.35 12.53
C ILE A 94 -5.33 -2.30 11.69
N VAL A 95 -6.10 -1.76 10.74
CA VAL A 95 -6.93 -2.56 9.81
C VAL A 95 -6.07 -3.54 9.02
N ALA A 96 -4.98 -3.05 8.42
CA ALA A 96 -4.04 -3.87 7.65
C ALA A 96 -3.39 -4.96 8.50
N GLY A 97 -2.97 -4.63 9.74
CA GLY A 97 -2.35 -5.58 10.66
C GLY A 97 -3.31 -6.70 11.08
N VAL A 98 -4.55 -6.38 11.42
CA VAL A 98 -5.58 -7.38 11.75
C VAL A 98 -5.93 -8.23 10.53
N TYR A 99 -6.08 -7.60 9.36
CA TYR A 99 -6.37 -8.34 8.13
C TYR A 99 -5.22 -9.29 7.77
N ALA A 100 -3.98 -8.86 7.88
CA ALA A 100 -2.82 -9.69 7.58
C ALA A 100 -2.70 -10.94 8.47
N GLN A 101 -3.21 -10.91 9.70
CA GLN A 101 -3.23 -12.06 10.60
C GLN A 101 -4.17 -13.16 10.10
N ASN A 102 -5.35 -12.80 9.62
CA ASN A 102 -6.45 -13.75 9.42
C ASN A 102 -6.93 -13.81 7.97
N VAL A 103 -6.67 -12.77 7.16
CA VAL A 103 -7.22 -12.56 5.82
C VAL A 103 -8.76 -12.66 5.87
N SER A 104 -9.36 -12.02 6.87
CA SER A 104 -10.79 -12.10 7.16
C SER A 104 -11.37 -10.73 7.52
N ALA A 105 -12.37 -10.29 6.76
CA ALA A 105 -13.11 -9.06 7.02
C ALA A 105 -13.90 -9.12 8.34
N ASN A 106 -14.42 -10.30 8.69
CA ASN A 106 -15.17 -10.49 9.93
C ASN A 106 -14.26 -10.34 11.16
N GLU A 107 -13.03 -10.86 11.09
CA GLU A 107 -12.04 -10.68 12.16
C GLU A 107 -11.65 -9.20 12.29
N VAL A 108 -11.49 -8.49 11.18
CA VAL A 108 -11.25 -7.04 11.21
C VAL A 108 -12.40 -6.32 11.91
N GLU A 109 -13.65 -6.59 11.53
CA GLU A 109 -14.83 -5.99 12.16
C GLU A 109 -14.89 -6.29 13.66
N TRP A 110 -14.65 -7.55 14.04
CA TRP A 110 -14.65 -7.99 15.42
C TRP A 110 -13.57 -7.29 16.25
N GLU A 111 -12.32 -7.25 15.77
CA GLU A 111 -11.26 -6.59 16.49
C GLU A 111 -11.47 -5.06 16.59
N LEU A 112 -11.90 -4.41 15.51
CA LEU A 112 -12.20 -2.99 15.53
C LEU A 112 -13.38 -2.67 16.46
N SER A 113 -14.35 -3.57 16.65
CA SER A 113 -15.49 -3.36 17.54
C SER A 113 -15.10 -3.25 19.01
N LYS A 114 -13.94 -3.80 19.39
CA LYS A 114 -13.41 -3.76 20.77
C LYS A 114 -12.80 -2.41 21.14
N PHE A 115 -12.55 -1.53 20.17
CA PHE A 115 -11.99 -0.22 20.43
C PHE A 115 -13.00 0.68 21.17
N LYS A 116 -12.59 1.20 22.33
CA LYS A 116 -13.46 1.99 23.20
C LYS A 116 -13.31 3.50 22.98
N GLY A 117 -12.12 3.96 22.61
CA GLY A 117 -11.84 5.37 22.43
C GLY A 117 -10.36 5.66 22.36
N ILE A 118 -10.02 6.88 21.94
CA ILE A 118 -8.65 7.29 21.65
C ILE A 118 -7.74 7.26 22.89
N ASP A 119 -8.28 7.48 24.08
CA ASP A 119 -7.49 7.49 25.31
C ASP A 119 -6.95 6.10 25.68
N ASP A 120 -7.58 5.03 25.20
CA ASP A 120 -7.18 3.64 25.45
C ASP A 120 -6.42 2.99 24.28
N TRP A 121 -6.00 3.76 23.29
CA TRP A 121 -5.38 3.24 22.08
C TRP A 121 -4.19 2.30 22.33
N SER A 122 -3.34 2.63 23.30
CA SER A 122 -2.13 1.85 23.59
C SER A 122 -2.45 0.47 24.15
N ASN A 123 -3.40 0.39 25.11
CA ASN A 123 -3.86 -0.88 25.65
C ASN A 123 -4.59 -1.72 24.60
N TYR A 124 -5.39 -1.05 23.77
CA TYR A 124 -6.08 -1.70 22.66
C TYR A 124 -5.09 -2.36 21.70
N ILE A 125 -4.05 -1.65 21.24
CA ILE A 125 -3.03 -2.20 20.34
C ILE A 125 -2.28 -3.36 20.98
N LYS A 126 -1.85 -3.23 22.24
CA LYS A 126 -1.23 -4.32 22.97
C LYS A 126 -2.12 -5.55 23.00
N LYS A 127 -3.42 -5.38 23.28
CA LYS A 127 -4.36 -6.49 23.41
C LYS A 127 -4.60 -7.24 22.10
N ILE A 128 -4.79 -6.53 20.98
CA ILE A 128 -5.10 -7.17 19.69
C ILE A 128 -3.87 -7.75 18.98
N PHE A 129 -2.68 -7.22 19.29
CA PHE A 129 -1.43 -7.62 18.64
C PHE A 129 -0.43 -8.30 19.58
N GLU A 130 -0.85 -8.64 20.81
CA GLU A 130 0.02 -9.30 21.77
C GLU A 130 0.68 -10.55 21.18
N LYS A 131 2.03 -10.61 21.28
CA LYS A 131 2.84 -11.74 20.78
C LYS A 131 2.68 -12.04 19.27
N LYS A 132 2.15 -11.10 18.48
CA LYS A 132 2.03 -11.25 17.03
C LYS A 132 3.23 -10.64 16.32
N SER A 133 4.03 -11.50 15.72
CA SER A 133 5.16 -11.07 14.88
C SER A 133 4.75 -10.95 13.41
N THR A 134 5.36 -10.02 12.69
CA THR A 134 5.20 -9.89 11.23
C THR A 134 5.56 -11.18 10.49
N ALA A 135 6.48 -11.99 11.03
CA ALA A 135 6.88 -13.27 10.43
C ALA A 135 5.80 -14.38 10.56
N ALA A 136 4.83 -14.21 11.47
CA ALA A 136 3.75 -15.18 11.71
C ALA A 136 2.43 -14.80 11.01
N LEU A 137 2.41 -13.75 10.22
CA LEU A 137 1.22 -13.30 9.50
C LEU A 137 0.95 -14.16 8.27
N LYS A 138 -0.32 -14.30 7.89
CA LYS A 138 -0.73 -15.05 6.70
C LYS A 138 -0.30 -14.41 5.39
N ILE A 139 -0.23 -13.08 5.37
CA ILE A 139 0.28 -12.30 4.24
C ILE A 139 1.25 -11.22 4.74
N PRO A 140 2.23 -10.81 3.91
CA PRO A 140 3.15 -9.73 4.21
C PRO A 140 2.43 -8.45 4.61
N PHE A 141 2.90 -7.83 5.68
CA PHE A 141 2.39 -6.59 6.25
C PHE A 141 3.50 -5.56 6.38
N GLY A 142 3.16 -4.31 6.10
CA GLY A 142 3.97 -3.14 6.44
C GLY A 142 3.10 -2.01 6.96
N CYS A 143 3.70 -1.07 7.69
CA CYS A 143 3.05 0.19 8.00
C CYS A 143 3.98 1.37 7.80
N MET A 144 3.41 2.51 7.38
CA MET A 144 4.17 3.70 7.01
C MET A 144 4.41 4.59 8.22
N SER A 145 5.67 4.92 8.46
CA SER A 145 6.11 5.81 9.53
C SER A 145 7.03 6.89 8.99
N LEU A 146 6.90 8.12 9.49
CA LEU A 146 7.81 9.24 9.24
C LEU A 146 8.53 9.59 10.53
N ASN A 147 9.85 9.49 10.52
CA ASN A 147 10.67 9.95 11.63
C ASN A 147 10.89 11.47 11.52
N LEU A 148 10.52 12.19 12.56
CA LEU A 148 10.54 13.66 12.58
C LEU A 148 11.96 14.26 12.70
N LYS A 149 12.93 13.49 13.24
CA LYS A 149 14.31 13.98 13.40
C LYS A 149 15.05 14.05 12.07
N ASN A 150 14.95 12.98 11.27
CA ASN A 150 15.63 12.90 9.98
C ASN A 150 14.71 13.13 8.78
N GLN A 151 13.41 13.37 9.01
CA GLN A 151 12.39 13.64 8.01
C GLN A 151 12.30 12.54 6.93
N THR A 152 12.57 11.30 7.31
CA THR A 152 12.57 10.15 6.41
C THR A 152 11.38 9.24 6.68
N SER A 153 10.72 8.83 5.60
CA SER A 153 9.63 7.85 5.63
C SER A 153 10.17 6.43 5.54
N TYR A 154 9.55 5.52 6.29
CA TYR A 154 9.90 4.10 6.34
C TYR A 154 8.68 3.23 6.21
N VAL A 155 8.85 2.05 5.62
CA VAL A 155 7.91 0.94 5.76
C VAL A 155 8.43 0.03 6.88
N LEU A 156 7.75 0.02 8.00
CA LEU A 156 8.04 -0.87 9.12
C LEU A 156 7.36 -2.22 8.87
N ASN A 157 8.13 -3.28 8.63
CA ASN A 157 7.63 -4.58 8.19
C ASN A 157 8.28 -5.76 8.92
N LYS A 158 9.10 -5.52 9.94
CA LYS A 158 9.78 -6.56 10.72
C LYS A 158 9.68 -6.28 12.21
N GLY A 159 9.18 -7.24 12.99
CA GLY A 159 9.10 -7.16 14.45
C GLY A 159 7.74 -7.57 15.01
N GLN A 160 7.51 -7.27 16.29
CA GLN A 160 6.23 -7.47 16.95
C GLN A 160 5.26 -6.36 16.55
N LEU A 161 4.01 -6.70 16.22
CA LEU A 161 3.03 -5.72 15.74
C LEU A 161 2.65 -4.69 16.80
N ASP A 162 2.54 -5.10 18.06
CA ASP A 162 2.27 -4.20 19.19
C ASP A 162 3.38 -3.17 19.42
N ALA A 163 4.61 -3.49 19.02
CA ALA A 163 5.74 -2.56 19.05
C ALA A 163 5.84 -1.69 17.79
N LEU A 164 5.45 -2.21 16.60
CA LEU A 164 5.59 -1.49 15.32
C LEU A 164 4.46 -0.48 15.08
N ILE A 165 3.21 -0.88 15.31
CA ILE A 165 2.03 -0.08 14.96
C ILE A 165 2.02 1.29 15.65
N PRO A 166 2.46 1.45 16.91
CA PRO A 166 2.56 2.78 17.54
C PRO A 166 3.34 3.82 16.75
N TYR A 167 4.36 3.43 15.99
CA TYR A 167 5.13 4.33 15.12
C TYR A 167 4.37 4.82 13.89
N CYS A 168 3.29 4.13 13.52
CA CYS A 168 2.58 4.33 12.26
C CYS A 168 1.20 4.99 12.42
N ILE A 169 0.67 5.08 13.66
CA ILE A 169 -0.72 5.53 13.88
C ILE A 169 -0.85 6.98 14.34
N SER A 170 0.23 7.59 14.79
CA SER A 170 0.18 8.98 15.28
C SER A 170 -0.10 9.93 14.11
N ALA A 171 -1.18 10.69 14.22
CA ALA A 171 -1.53 11.73 13.25
C ALA A 171 -1.68 13.09 13.97
N PRO A 172 -1.24 14.18 13.34
CA PRO A 172 -1.41 15.53 13.90
C PRO A 172 -2.88 15.83 14.24
N GLY A 173 -3.12 16.33 15.44
CA GLY A 173 -4.47 16.61 15.94
C GLY A 173 -5.16 15.44 16.64
N MET A 174 -4.67 14.20 16.47
CA MET A 174 -5.25 13.01 17.10
C MET A 174 -4.34 12.39 18.17
N LEU A 175 -3.13 12.04 17.80
CA LEU A 175 -2.16 11.44 18.71
C LEU A 175 -0.82 12.17 18.67
N LYS A 176 -0.19 12.27 19.83
CA LYS A 176 1.19 12.77 19.91
C LYS A 176 2.14 11.84 19.17
N PRO A 177 3.26 12.36 18.62
CA PRO A 177 4.30 11.53 18.03
C PRO A 177 4.77 10.44 18.99
N PHE A 178 4.95 9.23 18.49
CA PHE A 178 5.48 8.12 19.26
C PHE A 178 6.98 7.95 18.93
N SER A 179 7.84 8.13 19.92
CA SER A 179 9.32 8.08 19.73
C SER A 179 9.78 8.88 18.50
N ASP A 180 9.36 10.14 18.42
CA ASP A 180 9.65 11.07 17.32
C ASP A 180 9.14 10.58 15.94
N SER A 181 8.11 9.75 15.91
CA SER A 181 7.52 9.24 14.67
C SER A 181 6.03 9.55 14.59
N ILE A 182 5.57 9.78 13.37
CA ILE A 182 4.15 9.94 13.01
C ILE A 182 3.84 9.05 11.81
N ALA A 183 2.56 8.90 11.50
CA ALA A 183 2.11 8.25 10.27
C ALA A 183 2.68 8.97 9.04
N SER A 184 3.29 8.23 8.11
CA SER A 184 3.79 8.81 6.86
C SER A 184 2.71 8.79 5.79
N MET A 185 2.25 9.97 5.41
CA MET A 185 1.29 10.16 4.32
C MET A 185 1.92 10.93 3.13
N SER A 186 3.18 11.32 3.26
CA SER A 186 3.86 12.16 2.27
C SER A 186 4.54 11.37 1.15
N ASP A 187 4.73 10.05 1.33
CA ASP A 187 5.41 9.20 0.37
C ASP A 187 4.81 7.79 0.37
N VAL A 188 4.16 7.43 -0.72
CA VAL A 188 3.63 6.08 -0.94
C VAL A 188 4.56 5.18 -1.76
N ALA A 189 5.66 5.72 -2.27
CA ALA A 189 6.59 4.96 -3.11
C ALA A 189 7.17 3.75 -2.36
N GLY A 190 7.54 3.93 -1.09
CA GLY A 190 7.99 2.83 -0.25
C GLY A 190 6.93 1.74 -0.04
N ALA A 191 5.66 2.13 0.14
CA ALA A 191 4.55 1.19 0.24
C ALA A 191 4.36 0.39 -1.06
N VAL A 192 4.37 1.08 -2.21
CA VAL A 192 4.25 0.44 -3.54
C VAL A 192 5.41 -0.52 -3.78
N GLN A 193 6.63 -0.11 -3.47
CA GLN A 193 7.83 -0.95 -3.61
C GLN A 193 7.73 -2.21 -2.74
N PHE A 194 7.33 -2.06 -1.48
CA PHE A 194 7.14 -3.19 -0.57
C PHE A 194 6.08 -4.17 -1.09
N LEU A 195 4.91 -3.68 -1.53
CA LEU A 195 3.84 -4.52 -2.04
C LEU A 195 4.25 -5.28 -3.31
N LYS A 196 4.94 -4.62 -4.25
CA LYS A 196 5.48 -5.27 -5.45
C LYS A 196 6.52 -6.33 -5.11
N ALA A 197 7.45 -6.02 -4.20
CA ALA A 197 8.43 -6.99 -3.72
C ALA A 197 7.78 -8.20 -3.00
N SER A 198 6.58 -8.01 -2.45
CA SER A 198 5.77 -9.05 -1.81
C SER A 198 4.85 -9.80 -2.78
N GLY A 199 5.03 -9.64 -4.09
CA GLY A 199 4.34 -10.42 -5.13
C GLY A 199 3.09 -9.76 -5.72
N ALA A 200 2.73 -8.54 -5.32
CA ALA A 200 1.61 -7.83 -5.93
C ALA A 200 1.94 -7.39 -7.37
N THR A 201 1.03 -7.66 -8.30
CA THR A 201 1.09 -7.18 -9.68
C THR A 201 0.23 -5.94 -9.90
N LYS A 202 -0.74 -5.71 -9.01
CA LYS A 202 -1.65 -4.57 -9.00
C LYS A 202 -1.72 -3.97 -7.60
N ILE A 203 -1.67 -2.65 -7.51
CA ILE A 203 -1.72 -1.91 -6.25
C ILE A 203 -3.05 -1.18 -6.15
N ILE A 204 -3.78 -1.45 -5.07
CA ILE A 204 -5.04 -0.79 -4.73
C ILE A 204 -4.79 0.16 -3.57
N LEU A 205 -5.17 1.42 -3.72
CA LEU A 205 -5.27 2.37 -2.60
C LEU A 205 -6.72 2.42 -2.12
N LEU A 206 -6.94 2.16 -0.85
CA LEU A 206 -8.21 2.42 -0.19
C LEU A 206 -8.15 3.79 0.48
N ASN A 207 -9.03 4.70 0.07
CA ASN A 207 -9.04 6.06 0.56
C ASN A 207 -10.42 6.42 1.15
N VAL A 208 -10.42 6.92 2.38
CA VAL A 208 -11.64 7.36 3.10
C VAL A 208 -11.70 8.88 3.29
N ASN A 209 -10.77 9.58 2.65
CA ASN A 209 -10.67 11.04 2.66
C ASN A 209 -10.56 11.57 1.21
N PRO A 210 -11.51 11.25 0.32
CA PRO A 210 -11.42 11.68 -1.08
C PRO A 210 -11.47 13.20 -1.20
N ALA A 211 -10.87 13.71 -2.27
CA ALA A 211 -10.97 15.13 -2.61
C ALA A 211 -12.43 15.51 -2.82
N ARG A 212 -12.91 16.49 -2.08
CA ARG A 212 -14.30 16.96 -2.13
C ARG A 212 -14.43 18.04 -3.19
N ASN A 213 -14.58 17.64 -4.46
CA ASN A 213 -14.76 18.56 -5.57
C ASN A 213 -15.97 19.49 -5.31
N GLY A 214 -15.71 20.80 -5.16
CA GLY A 214 -16.72 21.86 -5.05
C GLY A 214 -17.51 21.91 -3.74
N LYS A 215 -17.24 21.05 -2.76
CA LYS A 215 -17.84 21.15 -1.43
C LYS A 215 -16.94 21.97 -0.51
N PRO A 216 -17.43 23.07 0.09
CA PRO A 216 -16.64 23.82 1.08
C PRO A 216 -16.26 22.86 2.20
N LEU A 217 -14.97 22.80 2.49
CA LEU A 217 -14.51 22.21 3.74
C LEU A 217 -15.16 23.03 4.84
N SER A 218 -15.85 22.37 5.77
CA SER A 218 -16.51 23.03 6.88
C SER A 218 -15.52 23.89 7.68
N GLN A 219 -16.02 24.74 8.58
CA GLN A 219 -15.21 25.61 9.46
C GLN A 219 -14.05 24.90 10.19
N SER A 220 -14.06 23.57 10.19
CA SER A 220 -12.97 22.70 10.68
C SER A 220 -11.67 22.71 9.85
N LEU A 221 -11.59 23.44 8.72
CA LEU A 221 -10.33 23.66 7.97
C LEU A 221 -9.20 24.26 8.78
N GLN A 222 -9.52 24.90 9.90
CA GLN A 222 -8.52 25.52 10.79
C GLN A 222 -7.82 24.52 11.71
N SER A 223 -8.28 23.26 11.78
CA SER A 223 -7.63 22.26 12.61
C SER A 223 -6.41 21.65 11.92
N LEU A 224 -5.37 21.36 12.69
CA LEU A 224 -4.17 20.67 12.21
C LEU A 224 -4.50 19.32 11.55
N GLU A 225 -5.52 18.64 12.07
CA GLU A 225 -6.04 17.39 11.52
C GLU A 225 -6.49 17.56 10.09
N ASN A 226 -7.33 18.57 9.80
CA ASN A 226 -7.84 18.78 8.45
C ASN A 226 -6.74 19.16 7.46
N GLN A 227 -5.79 19.98 7.87
CA GLN A 227 -4.62 20.29 7.04
C GLN A 227 -3.83 19.03 6.71
N PHE A 228 -3.62 18.18 7.70
CA PHE A 228 -2.95 16.88 7.50
C PHE A 228 -3.69 15.99 6.50
N TRP A 229 -5.01 15.85 6.61
CA TRP A 229 -5.80 15.03 5.70
C TRP A 229 -5.85 15.58 4.27
N ILE A 230 -5.95 16.91 4.11
CA ILE A 230 -5.93 17.54 2.79
C ILE A 230 -4.58 17.30 2.11
N GLN A 231 -3.50 17.56 2.80
CA GLN A 231 -2.15 17.36 2.28
C GLN A 231 -1.92 15.89 1.92
N SER A 232 -2.33 14.98 2.78
CA SER A 232 -2.24 13.55 2.56
C SER A 232 -2.99 13.09 1.33
N ASN A 233 -4.23 13.55 1.17
CA ASN A 233 -5.02 13.19 0.01
C ASN A 233 -4.39 13.69 -1.30
N SER A 234 -3.81 14.88 -1.31
CA SER A 234 -3.13 15.43 -2.49
C SER A 234 -1.92 14.59 -2.94
N VAL A 235 -1.24 13.95 -2.00
CA VAL A 235 -0.11 13.04 -2.28
C VAL A 235 -0.60 11.68 -2.74
N LEU A 236 -1.58 11.10 -2.03
CA LEU A 236 -2.10 9.77 -2.31
C LEU A 236 -2.77 9.67 -3.69
N THR A 237 -3.47 10.73 -4.12
CA THR A 237 -4.19 10.77 -5.39
C THR A 237 -3.36 11.27 -6.56
N LYS A 238 -2.07 11.57 -6.35
CA LYS A 238 -1.16 12.04 -7.40
C LYS A 238 -0.99 10.97 -8.49
N LYS A 239 -1.17 11.35 -9.74
CA LYS A 239 -0.93 10.45 -10.88
C LYS A 239 0.53 9.96 -10.90
N ASN A 240 0.74 8.74 -11.36
CA ASN A 240 2.07 8.09 -11.50
C ASN A 240 2.78 7.74 -10.19
N ASN A 241 2.06 7.57 -9.10
CA ASN A 241 2.61 7.09 -7.83
C ASN A 241 2.77 5.55 -7.75
N GLY A 242 2.48 4.84 -8.85
CA GLY A 242 2.56 3.38 -8.93
C GLY A 242 1.32 2.65 -8.39
N ILE A 243 0.23 3.36 -8.12
CA ILE A 243 -1.08 2.83 -7.75
C ILE A 243 -1.87 2.56 -9.03
N ASP A 244 -2.42 1.35 -9.16
CA ASP A 244 -3.22 0.92 -10.31
C ASP A 244 -4.70 1.28 -10.15
N GLU A 245 -5.23 1.16 -8.92
CA GLU A 245 -6.64 1.41 -8.59
C GLU A 245 -6.78 2.25 -7.32
N VAL A 246 -7.74 3.16 -7.31
CA VAL A 246 -8.13 3.91 -6.12
C VAL A 246 -9.60 3.62 -5.81
N ILE A 247 -9.87 3.16 -4.60
CA ILE A 247 -11.21 2.97 -4.05
C ILE A 247 -11.48 4.12 -3.09
N ASP A 248 -12.22 5.11 -3.54
CA ASP A 248 -12.59 6.27 -2.75
C ASP A 248 -13.95 6.07 -2.07
N ILE A 249 -13.98 6.14 -0.74
CA ILE A 249 -15.21 6.12 0.04
C ILE A 249 -15.46 7.50 0.62
N ASP A 250 -16.51 8.15 0.16
CA ASP A 250 -16.91 9.48 0.67
C ASP A 250 -17.65 9.34 2.00
N ILE A 251 -16.95 9.64 3.08
CA ILE A 251 -17.53 9.72 4.43
C ILE A 251 -17.89 11.17 4.70
N SER A 252 -19.05 11.39 5.32
CA SER A 252 -19.52 12.74 5.68
C SER A 252 -18.46 13.56 6.39
N ALA A 253 -18.29 14.83 6.01
CA ALA A 253 -17.38 15.76 6.66
C ALA A 253 -17.70 16.00 8.15
N ALA A 254 -18.96 15.78 8.55
CA ALA A 254 -19.38 15.88 9.93
C ALA A 254 -18.76 14.78 10.82
N ILE A 255 -18.34 13.67 10.23
CA ILE A 255 -17.63 12.60 10.94
C ILE A 255 -16.13 12.93 10.88
N THR A 256 -15.61 13.59 11.91
CA THR A 256 -14.17 13.84 12.06
C THR A 256 -13.45 12.55 12.46
N ALA A 257 -12.13 12.48 12.23
CA ALA A 257 -11.35 11.26 12.42
C ALA A 257 -11.36 10.73 13.86
N ASP A 258 -11.56 11.61 14.84
CA ASP A 258 -11.60 11.30 16.29
C ASP A 258 -12.96 10.81 16.81
N LYS A 259 -14.03 10.85 15.98
CA LYS A 259 -15.41 10.50 16.38
C LYS A 259 -15.67 8.98 16.33
N PHE A 260 -14.99 8.22 17.16
CA PHE A 260 -15.10 6.75 17.20
C PHE A 260 -16.46 6.22 17.67
N ASP A 261 -17.28 7.06 18.29
CA ASP A 261 -18.68 6.79 18.60
C ASP A 261 -19.56 6.71 17.33
N GLN A 262 -19.16 7.37 16.23
CA GLN A 262 -19.88 7.40 14.95
C GLN A 262 -19.49 6.25 13.99
N ARG A 263 -18.79 5.23 14.47
CA ARG A 263 -18.34 4.09 13.63
C ARG A 263 -19.47 3.37 12.88
N ARG A 264 -20.68 3.33 13.45
CA ARG A 264 -21.85 2.74 12.79
C ARG A 264 -22.28 3.53 11.57
N ASP A 265 -22.24 4.86 11.66
CA ASP A 265 -22.61 5.75 10.55
C ASP A 265 -21.62 5.61 9.41
N VAL A 266 -20.31 5.43 9.72
CA VAL A 266 -19.27 5.11 8.74
C VAL A 266 -19.55 3.79 8.04
N LEU A 267 -19.86 2.72 8.80
CA LEU A 267 -20.20 1.41 8.22
C LEU A 267 -21.43 1.49 7.32
N ASN A 268 -22.50 2.17 7.77
CA ASN A 268 -23.74 2.28 7.01
C ASN A 268 -23.54 3.08 5.71
N SER A 269 -22.85 4.21 5.77
CA SER A 269 -22.64 5.09 4.60
C SER A 269 -21.66 4.50 3.58
N SER A 270 -20.68 3.71 4.03
CA SER A 270 -19.67 3.10 3.14
C SER A 270 -20.17 1.86 2.40
N LEU A 271 -21.16 1.14 2.91
CA LEU A 271 -21.61 -0.14 2.35
C LEU A 271 -22.03 -0.07 0.87
N PRO A 272 -22.92 0.86 0.44
CA PRO A 272 -23.32 0.92 -0.97
C PRO A 272 -22.16 1.31 -1.89
N GLN A 273 -21.27 2.19 -1.43
CA GLN A 273 -20.09 2.65 -2.18
C GLN A 273 -19.08 1.51 -2.36
N ALA A 274 -18.80 0.74 -1.29
CA ALA A 274 -17.93 -0.41 -1.36
C ALA A 274 -18.46 -1.44 -2.37
N LYS A 275 -19.75 -1.78 -2.32
CA LYS A 275 -20.38 -2.71 -3.27
C LYS A 275 -20.24 -2.27 -4.72
N ASP A 276 -20.53 -1.01 -5.03
CA ASP A 276 -20.46 -0.48 -6.40
C ASP A 276 -19.03 -0.48 -6.94
N GLN A 277 -18.09 0.06 -6.17
CA GLN A 277 -16.70 0.21 -6.63
C GLN A 277 -16.00 -1.14 -6.74
N LEU A 278 -16.18 -2.05 -5.78
CA LEU A 278 -15.56 -3.38 -5.84
C LEU A 278 -16.16 -4.24 -6.95
N LYS A 279 -17.47 -4.11 -7.23
CA LYS A 279 -18.10 -4.77 -8.38
C LYS A 279 -17.45 -4.33 -9.70
N LYS A 280 -17.25 -3.02 -9.90
CA LYS A 280 -16.60 -2.46 -11.09
C LYS A 280 -15.16 -2.97 -11.22
N MET A 281 -14.41 -2.93 -10.12
CA MET A 281 -13.03 -3.40 -10.10
C MET A 281 -12.94 -4.91 -10.35
N ALA A 282 -13.76 -5.74 -9.70
CA ALA A 282 -13.80 -7.19 -9.92
C ALA A 282 -14.07 -7.51 -11.40
N SER A 283 -15.09 -6.88 -12.00
CA SER A 283 -15.38 -7.06 -13.42
C SER A 283 -14.24 -6.65 -14.34
N LYS A 284 -13.50 -5.57 -14.00
CA LYS A 284 -12.33 -5.11 -14.77
C LYS A 284 -11.21 -6.14 -14.82
N TYR A 285 -11.03 -6.91 -13.76
CA TYR A 285 -9.97 -7.93 -13.64
C TYR A 285 -10.45 -9.36 -13.84
N GLY A 286 -11.71 -9.58 -14.23
CA GLY A 286 -12.24 -10.88 -14.56
C GLY A 286 -12.64 -11.75 -13.36
N TYR A 287 -13.04 -11.13 -12.25
CA TYR A 287 -13.52 -11.80 -11.03
C TYR A 287 -15.02 -11.69 -10.86
#